data_6a0e431bda26c5067f7f2cef16788aa9
#
_entry.id   6a0e431bda26c5067f7f2cef16788aa9
#
_cell.length_a   1.000
_cell.length_b   1.000
_cell.length_c   1.000
_cell.angle_alpha   90.00
_cell.angle_beta   90.00
_cell.angle_gamma   90.00
#
_symmetry.space_group_name_H-M   'P 1'
#
loop_
_entity.id
_entity.type
_entity.pdbx_description
1 polymer ?
#
loop_
_entity_poly.entity_id
_entity_poly.type
_entity_poly.pdbx_seq_one_letter_code
_entity_poly.pdbx_strand_id
1 'polypeptide(L)'
;LRPAEACPQLRFERTPASCRLKTRPKFRRTNLPTTHPPRQTTAFPGPKEHNTTPNMKKIKITVLRKTCHRDLMEQYENPIEHACDLYEGQVFTTDGWRKPDGLCDSAWQTLSPFVMTLAHGGTNIYDGWMKNPASAMISCNDGFRPVSFLIETLEK
;
A
#
# COMPACT_ATOMS: atom_id res chain seq x y z
N LEU A 1 25.74 -2.47 -16.83
CA LEU A 1 24.68 -2.00 -15.91
C LEU A 1 25.29 -0.84 -15.12
N ARG A 2 24.82 0.39 -15.34
CA ARG A 2 25.23 1.56 -14.55
C ARG A 2 24.64 1.44 -13.15
N PRO A 3 25.38 1.76 -12.06
CA PRO A 3 24.82 1.82 -10.72
C PRO A 3 23.72 2.89 -10.67
N ALA A 4 22.61 2.59 -9.99
CA ALA A 4 21.54 3.55 -9.76
C ALA A 4 22.08 4.72 -8.93
N GLU A 5 22.11 5.92 -9.51
CA GLU A 5 22.49 7.13 -8.80
C GLU A 5 21.45 7.41 -7.70
N ALA A 6 21.94 7.58 -6.46
CA ALA A 6 21.10 7.92 -5.33
C ALA A 6 20.33 9.22 -5.59
N CYS A 7 19.02 9.24 -5.27
CA CYS A 7 18.16 10.41 -5.43
C CYS A 7 18.69 11.56 -4.55
N PRO A 8 19.10 12.71 -5.09
CA PRO A 8 19.62 13.82 -4.29
C PRO A 8 18.50 14.49 -3.49
N GLN A 9 18.73 14.71 -2.21
CA GLN A 9 17.85 15.55 -1.37
C GLN A 9 18.19 17.02 -1.65
N LEU A 10 17.25 17.77 -2.22
CA LEU A 10 17.38 19.21 -2.41
C LEU A 10 17.11 19.93 -1.09
N ARG A 11 18.12 20.59 -0.52
CA ARG A 11 17.94 21.54 0.59
C ARG A 11 17.45 22.86 0.02
N PHE A 12 16.33 23.35 0.54
CA PHE A 12 15.79 24.66 0.20
C PHE A 12 15.60 25.53 1.45
N GLU A 13 16.02 26.78 1.35
CA GLU A 13 15.84 27.78 2.42
C GLU A 13 14.41 28.34 2.37
N ARG A 14 13.79 28.48 3.55
CA ARG A 14 12.40 28.93 3.70
C ARG A 14 12.26 30.43 3.61
N THR A 15 11.36 30.90 2.75
CA THR A 15 10.71 32.21 2.91
C THR A 15 9.24 31.99 3.31
N PRO A 16 8.73 32.69 4.35
CA PRO A 16 7.36 32.48 4.80
C PRO A 16 6.36 33.27 3.95
N ALA A 17 5.49 32.58 3.22
CA ALA A 17 4.33 33.17 2.58
C ALA A 17 3.07 32.93 3.42
N SER A 18 2.43 34.01 3.83
CA SER A 18 1.19 34.10 4.58
C SER A 18 0.01 33.46 3.83
N CYS A 19 -0.56 32.41 4.37
CA CYS A 19 -1.76 31.74 3.83
C CYS A 19 -3.03 32.30 4.50
N ARG A 20 -3.88 33.03 3.75
CA ARG A 20 -5.22 33.45 4.20
C ARG A 20 -6.21 32.31 3.96
N LEU A 21 -6.80 31.82 5.05
CA LEU A 21 -7.92 30.85 5.02
C LEU A 21 -9.18 31.50 4.40
N LYS A 22 -9.68 30.92 3.32
CA LYS A 22 -11.03 31.20 2.79
C LYS A 22 -12.05 30.28 3.47
N THR A 23 -13.08 30.89 4.07
CA THR A 23 -14.18 30.24 4.79
C THR A 23 -15.03 29.35 3.88
N ARG A 24 -15.31 28.12 4.32
CA ARG A 24 -16.20 27.15 3.65
C ARG A 24 -17.68 27.57 3.73
N PRO A 25 -18.49 27.38 2.68
CA PRO A 25 -19.93 27.58 2.75
C PRO A 25 -20.61 26.49 3.58
N LYS A 26 -21.61 26.89 4.41
CA LYS A 26 -22.42 26.01 5.23
C LYS A 26 -23.38 25.18 4.36
N PHE A 27 -23.24 23.88 4.36
CA PHE A 27 -24.17 22.96 3.70
C PHE A 27 -25.42 22.80 4.56
N ARG A 28 -26.60 23.12 4.00
CA ARG A 28 -27.90 22.99 4.63
C ARG A 28 -28.36 21.53 4.52
N ARG A 29 -28.51 20.83 5.65
CA ARG A 29 -29.07 19.47 5.70
C ARG A 29 -30.57 19.56 5.41
N THR A 30 -31.03 18.92 4.34
CA THR A 30 -32.46 18.64 4.11
C THR A 30 -32.77 17.29 4.74
N ASN A 31 -33.73 17.30 5.70
CA ASN A 31 -34.23 16.07 6.32
C ASN A 31 -35.18 15.38 5.31
N LEU A 32 -34.74 14.26 4.76
CA LEU A 32 -35.62 13.34 4.04
C LEU A 32 -36.26 12.37 5.04
N PRO A 33 -37.58 12.10 5.00
CA PRO A 33 -38.19 11.11 5.85
C PRO A 33 -37.81 9.70 5.40
N THR A 34 -37.07 8.96 6.22
CA THR A 34 -36.72 7.55 6.01
C THR A 34 -37.86 6.66 6.51
N THR A 35 -38.74 6.24 5.59
CA THR A 35 -39.64 5.12 5.86
C THR A 35 -38.93 3.82 5.46
N HIS A 36 -38.37 3.11 6.43
CA HIS A 36 -37.87 1.77 6.23
C HIS A 36 -38.97 0.74 6.38
N PRO A 37 -39.17 -0.20 5.44
CA PRO A 37 -40.08 -1.31 5.65
C PRO A 37 -39.55 -2.23 6.77
N PRO A 38 -40.45 -2.96 7.49
CA PRO A 38 -40.05 -3.82 8.60
C PRO A 38 -39.07 -4.92 8.08
N ARG A 39 -37.94 -5.02 8.75
CA ARG A 39 -36.90 -6.01 8.47
C ARG A 39 -37.42 -7.41 8.81
N GLN A 40 -37.64 -8.25 7.79
CA GLN A 40 -37.91 -9.67 8.01
C GLN A 40 -36.63 -10.32 8.58
N THR A 41 -36.71 -10.79 9.82
CA THR A 41 -35.67 -11.60 10.47
C THR A 41 -35.72 -13.02 9.92
N THR A 42 -35.05 -13.27 8.81
CA THR A 42 -34.69 -14.65 8.44
C THR A 42 -33.58 -15.09 9.40
N ALA A 43 -33.82 -16.12 10.18
CA ALA A 43 -32.81 -16.72 11.04
C ALA A 43 -31.70 -17.25 10.17
N PHE A 44 -30.51 -16.64 10.29
CA PHE A 44 -29.31 -17.17 9.67
C PHE A 44 -28.97 -18.52 10.34
N PRO A 45 -28.66 -19.59 9.55
CA PRO A 45 -28.15 -20.81 10.13
C PRO A 45 -26.86 -20.46 10.88
N GLY A 46 -26.77 -20.92 12.12
CA GLY A 46 -25.62 -20.67 13.00
C GLY A 46 -24.29 -21.05 12.34
N PRO A 47 -23.18 -20.42 12.73
CA PRO A 47 -21.87 -20.67 12.15
C PRO A 47 -21.54 -22.15 12.34
N LYS A 48 -21.38 -22.88 11.23
CA LYS A 48 -20.77 -24.20 11.25
C LYS A 48 -19.33 -24.00 11.72
N GLU A 49 -18.98 -24.59 12.84
CA GLU A 49 -17.61 -24.58 13.36
C GLU A 49 -16.67 -25.23 12.34
N HIS A 50 -16.13 -24.42 11.42
CA HIS A 50 -14.95 -24.79 10.66
C HIS A 50 -13.73 -24.53 11.54
N ASN A 51 -13.45 -25.50 12.40
CA ASN A 51 -12.26 -25.51 13.25
C ASN A 51 -11.03 -25.96 12.43
N THR A 52 -10.79 -25.28 11.30
CA THR A 52 -9.53 -25.35 10.56
C THR A 52 -8.92 -23.96 10.64
N THR A 53 -7.98 -23.78 11.53
CA THR A 53 -7.09 -22.60 11.51
C THR A 53 -6.49 -22.57 10.11
N PRO A 54 -6.78 -21.57 9.26
CA PRO A 54 -6.21 -21.53 7.94
C PRO A 54 -4.70 -21.50 8.10
N ASN A 55 -4.01 -22.48 7.57
CA ASN A 55 -2.56 -22.56 7.59
C ASN A 55 -2.01 -21.51 6.63
N MET A 56 -2.02 -20.25 7.08
CA MET A 56 -1.57 -19.11 6.28
C MET A 56 -0.08 -19.24 6.03
N LYS A 57 0.31 -18.99 4.78
CA LYS A 57 1.71 -18.96 4.36
C LYS A 57 2.35 -17.67 4.85
N LYS A 58 3.59 -17.75 5.29
CA LYS A 58 4.39 -16.55 5.53
C LYS A 58 4.76 -15.90 4.19
N ILE A 59 4.77 -14.59 4.18
CA ILE A 59 5.06 -13.78 3.00
C ILE A 59 6.35 -13.00 3.24
N LYS A 60 7.26 -13.08 2.26
CA LYS A 60 8.46 -12.26 2.17
C LYS A 60 8.18 -11.09 1.22
N ILE A 61 8.55 -9.89 1.64
CA ILE A 61 8.49 -8.65 0.87
C ILE A 61 9.91 -8.13 0.73
N THR A 62 10.41 -8.04 -0.49
CA THR A 62 11.77 -7.54 -0.78
C THR A 62 11.69 -6.22 -1.52
N VAL A 63 12.37 -5.20 -1.04
CA VAL A 63 12.57 -3.93 -1.76
C VAL A 63 13.57 -4.19 -2.88
N LEU A 64 13.12 -4.10 -4.15
CA LEU A 64 13.98 -4.39 -5.30
C LEU A 64 14.60 -3.15 -5.90
N ARG A 65 13.84 -2.06 -6.00
CA ARG A 65 14.31 -0.85 -6.68
C ARG A 65 13.62 0.39 -6.17
N LYS A 66 14.37 1.46 -6.02
CA LYS A 66 13.87 2.82 -5.84
C LYS A 66 14.07 3.59 -7.15
N THR A 67 13.01 4.20 -7.63
CA THR A 67 13.04 5.04 -8.84
C THR A 67 12.82 6.50 -8.44
N CYS A 68 13.27 7.44 -9.27
CA CYS A 68 13.14 8.87 -9.02
C CYS A 68 12.76 9.57 -10.33
N HIS A 69 11.60 10.20 -10.37
CA HIS A 69 11.11 10.99 -11.49
C HIS A 69 11.47 12.47 -11.28
N ARG A 70 12.71 12.83 -11.61
CA ARG A 70 13.29 14.18 -11.35
C ARG A 70 12.48 15.30 -12.02
N ASP A 71 12.05 15.07 -13.24
CA ASP A 71 11.24 16.01 -14.03
C ASP A 71 9.90 16.32 -13.35
N LEU A 72 9.22 15.30 -12.80
CA LEU A 72 7.97 15.48 -12.07
C LEU A 72 8.19 16.17 -10.73
N MET A 73 9.28 15.86 -10.05
CA MET A 73 9.64 16.51 -8.79
C MET A 73 9.93 18.01 -8.98
N GLU A 74 10.68 18.38 -9.99
CA GLU A 74 11.02 19.77 -10.32
C GLU A 74 9.76 20.58 -10.67
N GLN A 75 8.80 19.94 -11.35
CA GLN A 75 7.60 20.64 -11.81
C GLN A 75 6.48 20.72 -10.77
N TYR A 76 6.32 19.71 -9.90
CA TYR A 76 5.11 19.54 -9.11
C TYR A 76 5.34 19.36 -7.60
N GLU A 77 6.58 19.07 -7.15
CA GLU A 77 6.83 18.78 -5.76
C GLU A 77 7.36 20.00 -5.00
N ASN A 78 6.79 20.29 -3.85
CA ASN A 78 7.40 21.21 -2.91
C ASN A 78 8.61 20.55 -2.24
N PRO A 79 9.64 21.34 -1.85
CA PRO A 79 10.79 20.81 -1.12
C PRO A 79 10.36 20.05 0.14
N ILE A 80 10.79 18.79 0.28
CA ILE A 80 10.57 17.96 1.45
C ILE A 80 11.90 17.59 2.10
N GLU A 81 11.93 17.54 3.44
CA GLU A 81 13.15 17.22 4.18
C GLU A 81 13.47 15.72 4.08
N HIS A 82 12.44 14.90 4.01
CA HIS A 82 12.57 13.45 4.07
C HIS A 82 11.47 12.75 3.27
N ALA A 83 11.85 11.85 2.40
CA ALA A 83 10.91 11.15 1.52
C ALA A 83 10.62 9.72 1.98
N CYS A 84 11.63 8.86 2.00
CA CYS A 84 11.44 7.42 2.23
C CYS A 84 12.73 6.78 2.74
N ASP A 85 12.64 6.03 3.87
CA ASP A 85 13.76 5.32 4.52
C ASP A 85 14.08 3.96 3.93
N LEU A 86 13.23 3.43 3.07
CA LEU A 86 13.44 2.12 2.48
C LEU A 86 14.70 2.10 1.60
N TYR A 87 15.45 1.00 1.64
CA TYR A 87 16.63 0.80 0.80
C TYR A 87 16.55 -0.51 0.01
N GLU A 88 17.21 -0.55 -1.13
CA GLU A 88 17.23 -1.74 -1.99
C GLU A 88 17.88 -2.93 -1.29
N GLY A 89 17.25 -4.09 -1.43
CA GLY A 89 17.62 -5.31 -0.71
C GLY A 89 17.02 -5.47 0.67
N GLN A 90 16.32 -4.47 1.21
CA GLN A 90 15.62 -4.60 2.49
C GLN A 90 14.52 -5.65 2.39
N VAL A 91 14.40 -6.49 3.42
CA VAL A 91 13.45 -7.61 3.47
C VAL A 91 12.55 -7.48 4.68
N PHE A 92 11.27 -7.71 4.45
CA PHE A 92 10.23 -7.81 5.48
C PHE A 92 9.56 -9.17 5.41
N THR A 93 9.04 -9.65 6.55
CA THR A 93 8.24 -10.86 6.61
C THR A 93 6.93 -10.59 7.35
N THR A 94 5.83 -11.12 6.85
CA THR A 94 4.51 -10.98 7.47
C THR A 94 3.72 -12.29 7.41
N ASP A 95 2.72 -12.39 8.29
CA ASP A 95 1.73 -13.46 8.31
C ASP A 95 0.55 -13.24 7.34
N GLY A 96 0.58 -12.14 6.61
CA GLY A 96 -0.47 -11.76 5.66
C GLY A 96 -1.48 -10.74 6.19
N TRP A 97 -1.58 -10.55 7.51
CA TRP A 97 -2.55 -9.63 8.12
C TRP A 97 -1.95 -8.33 8.62
N ARG A 98 -0.75 -8.39 9.17
CA ARG A 98 -0.13 -7.25 9.85
C ARG A 98 0.92 -6.61 8.98
N LYS A 99 0.89 -5.28 8.96
CA LYS A 99 1.98 -4.51 8.37
C LYS A 99 3.29 -4.83 9.11
N PRO A 100 4.36 -5.20 8.42
CA PRO A 100 5.66 -5.37 9.05
C PRO A 100 6.19 -4.05 9.62
N ASP A 101 6.90 -4.12 10.74
CA ASP A 101 7.55 -2.95 11.32
C ASP A 101 8.57 -2.37 10.34
N GLY A 102 8.64 -1.03 10.27
CA GLY A 102 9.52 -0.31 9.36
C GLY A 102 9.05 -0.22 7.89
N LEU A 103 7.96 -0.89 7.51
CA LEU A 103 7.34 -0.69 6.21
C LEU A 103 6.41 0.52 6.27
N CYS A 104 6.51 1.46 5.31
CA CYS A 104 5.68 2.66 5.31
C CYS A 104 4.20 2.34 4.97
N ASP A 105 3.27 3.18 5.46
CA ASP A 105 1.84 2.97 5.26
C ASP A 105 1.43 3.10 3.79
N SER A 106 2.05 4.00 3.06
CA SER A 106 1.83 4.18 1.62
C SER A 106 2.16 2.91 0.82
N ALA A 107 3.27 2.24 1.13
CA ALA A 107 3.59 0.95 0.54
C ALA A 107 2.59 -0.13 0.98
N TRP A 108 2.27 -0.22 2.28
CA TRP A 108 1.37 -1.24 2.79
C TRP A 108 -0.03 -1.17 2.17
N GLN A 109 -0.56 0.02 1.91
CA GLN A 109 -1.85 0.20 1.26
C GLN A 109 -1.92 -0.48 -0.12
N THR A 110 -0.84 -0.43 -0.88
CA THR A 110 -0.79 -1.07 -2.20
C THR A 110 -0.42 -2.54 -2.14
N LEU A 111 0.43 -2.96 -1.20
CA LEU A 111 0.92 -4.33 -1.09
C LEU A 111 -0.07 -5.27 -0.40
N SER A 112 -0.82 -4.79 0.61
CA SER A 112 -1.62 -5.66 1.48
C SER A 112 -2.63 -6.56 0.76
N PRO A 113 -3.35 -6.16 -0.30
CA PRO A 113 -4.26 -7.06 -1.01
C PRO A 113 -3.54 -8.26 -1.63
N PHE A 114 -2.36 -8.05 -2.18
CA PHE A 114 -1.54 -9.10 -2.80
C PHE A 114 -0.91 -10.01 -1.74
N VAL A 115 -0.44 -9.41 -0.65
CA VAL A 115 0.09 -10.13 0.52
C VAL A 115 -0.97 -11.06 1.09
N MET A 116 -2.22 -10.57 1.30
CA MET A 116 -3.33 -11.40 1.78
C MET A 116 -3.66 -12.52 0.82
N THR A 117 -3.74 -12.24 -0.48
CA THR A 117 -4.05 -13.24 -1.51
C THR A 117 -3.03 -14.37 -1.49
N LEU A 118 -1.74 -14.05 -1.51
CA LEU A 118 -0.66 -15.04 -1.47
C LEU A 118 -0.62 -15.81 -0.15
N ALA A 119 -0.85 -15.16 0.99
CA ALA A 119 -0.89 -15.79 2.30
C ALA A 119 -2.00 -16.87 2.41
N HIS A 120 -3.14 -16.64 1.74
CA HIS A 120 -4.23 -17.59 1.66
C HIS A 120 -4.08 -18.65 0.55
N GLY A 121 -2.91 -18.70 -0.10
CA GLY A 121 -2.61 -19.70 -1.13
C GLY A 121 -3.05 -19.32 -2.54
N GLY A 122 -3.49 -18.08 -2.76
CA GLY A 122 -3.72 -17.56 -4.10
C GLY A 122 -2.42 -17.55 -4.91
N THR A 123 -2.51 -17.82 -6.19
CA THR A 123 -1.37 -17.84 -7.12
C THR A 123 -1.77 -17.24 -8.45
N ASN A 124 -0.80 -17.02 -9.32
CA ASN A 124 -1.02 -16.58 -10.69
C ASN A 124 -1.84 -15.26 -10.78
N ILE A 125 -1.58 -14.32 -9.90
CA ILE A 125 -2.36 -13.07 -9.72
C ILE A 125 -2.46 -12.26 -11.03
N TYR A 126 -1.40 -12.28 -11.86
CA TYR A 126 -1.33 -11.54 -13.13
C TYR A 126 -1.43 -12.45 -14.35
N ASP A 127 -2.18 -13.54 -14.25
CA ASP A 127 -2.46 -14.44 -15.38
C ASP A 127 -1.20 -14.84 -16.17
N GLY A 128 -0.17 -15.29 -15.47
CA GLY A 128 1.07 -15.79 -16.06
C GLY A 128 2.18 -14.75 -16.29
N TRP A 129 2.03 -13.50 -15.89
CA TRP A 129 3.08 -12.50 -16.04
C TRP A 129 4.29 -12.77 -15.14
N MET A 130 4.06 -13.32 -13.95
CA MET A 130 5.14 -13.64 -13.02
C MET A 130 5.77 -15.00 -13.36
N LYS A 131 7.11 -15.07 -13.41
CA LYS A 131 7.84 -16.35 -13.56
C LYS A 131 7.56 -17.30 -12.40
N ASN A 132 7.46 -16.77 -11.18
CA ASN A 132 6.99 -17.51 -10.01
C ASN A 132 5.50 -17.20 -9.79
N PRO A 133 4.57 -18.16 -10.01
CA PRO A 133 3.14 -17.92 -9.85
C PRO A 133 2.73 -17.61 -8.40
N ALA A 134 3.56 -17.96 -7.41
CA ALA A 134 3.37 -17.66 -6.00
C ALA A 134 4.05 -16.35 -5.58
N SER A 135 4.13 -15.38 -6.50
CA SER A 135 4.71 -14.06 -6.26
C SER A 135 3.93 -12.94 -6.94
N ALA A 136 4.23 -11.70 -6.55
CA ALA A 136 3.73 -10.50 -7.19
C ALA A 136 4.80 -9.40 -7.20
N MET A 137 4.80 -8.57 -8.25
CA MET A 137 5.63 -7.39 -8.36
C MET A 137 4.75 -6.14 -8.22
N ILE A 138 4.91 -5.39 -7.14
CA ILE A 138 4.06 -4.26 -6.79
C ILE A 138 4.91 -3.03 -6.54
N SER A 139 4.42 -1.86 -6.90
CA SER A 139 5.01 -0.57 -6.52
C SER A 139 4.19 0.10 -5.42
N CYS A 140 4.84 0.93 -4.58
CA CYS A 140 4.10 1.86 -3.72
C CYS A 140 3.40 2.93 -4.57
N ASN A 141 2.53 3.71 -3.92
CA ASN A 141 1.74 4.75 -4.58
C ASN A 141 2.40 6.13 -4.61
N ASP A 142 3.71 6.23 -4.33
CA ASP A 142 4.47 7.46 -4.52
C ASP A 142 4.74 7.70 -6.00
N GLY A 143 4.16 8.77 -6.55
CA GLY A 143 4.31 9.13 -7.96
C GLY A 143 5.65 9.78 -8.30
N PHE A 144 6.41 10.27 -7.31
CA PHE A 144 7.71 10.92 -7.52
C PHE A 144 8.87 9.96 -7.33
N ARG A 145 8.76 9.07 -6.33
CA ARG A 145 9.82 8.11 -5.94
C ARG A 145 9.26 6.71 -5.73
N PRO A 146 8.69 6.09 -6.77
CA PRO A 146 8.11 4.77 -6.62
C PRO A 146 9.17 3.74 -6.21
N VAL A 147 8.79 2.92 -5.25
CA VAL A 147 9.59 1.78 -4.77
C VAL A 147 8.92 0.50 -5.26
N SER A 148 9.68 -0.35 -5.95
CA SER A 148 9.22 -1.66 -6.43
C SER A 148 9.55 -2.75 -5.42
N PHE A 149 8.55 -3.60 -5.15
CA PHE A 149 8.64 -4.71 -4.21
C PHE A 149 8.34 -6.03 -4.90
N LEU A 150 9.14 -7.03 -4.60
CA LEU A 150 8.80 -8.43 -4.87
C LEU A 150 8.16 -9.03 -3.62
N ILE A 151 6.97 -9.57 -3.78
CA ILE A 151 6.22 -10.27 -2.74
C ILE A 151 6.19 -11.75 -3.10
N GLU A 152 6.59 -12.62 -2.19
CA GLU A 152 6.70 -14.06 -2.41
C GLU A 152 6.20 -14.85 -1.21
N THR A 153 5.56 -16.00 -1.47
CA THR A 153 5.30 -16.96 -0.41
C THR A 153 6.60 -17.62 0.03
N LEU A 154 6.82 -17.70 1.34
CA LEU A 154 7.84 -18.58 1.91
C LEU A 154 7.28 -20.00 1.93
N GLU A 155 7.91 -20.92 1.21
CA GLU A 155 7.67 -22.35 1.40
C GLU A 155 8.11 -22.75 2.80
N LYS A 156 7.35 -23.67 3.43
CA LYS A 156 7.71 -24.24 4.73
C LYS A 156 8.81 -25.27 4.58
#